data_2aaa96c5bbbc8adb2b413360d618b0de
#
_entry.id   2aaa96c5bbbc8adb2b413360d618b0de
#
_cell.length_a   1.000
_cell.length_b   1.000
_cell.length_c   1.000
_cell.angle_alpha   90.00
_cell.angle_beta   90.00
_cell.angle_gamma   90.00
#
_symmetry.space_group_name_H-M   'P 1'
#
loop_
_entity.id
_entity.type
_entity.pdbx_description
1 polymer ?
#
loop_
_entity_poly.entity_id
_entity_poly.type
_entity_poly.pdbx_seq_one_letter_code
_entity_poly.pdbx_strand_id
1 'polypeptide(L)'
;MPRRAKARPDRTFRPRLARSFFSRGAKDDGGLLESPVIVGLGNPGRSYERTRHNVGYLVADELARRHAGSWRKRKKAEAAPIALGLAEATLLKPTTFMNNSGSAVSGYRPEDLVVVHDDLDLETGTVRVKVGGGAGGHNGLRSIIERLGNDFVRVRIGIGRPPVGFGVTDYVLSRMDSGVKEAIPTAADAVEFLLEQGPEAAMNRFNVRA
;
A
#
# COMPACT_ATOMS: atom_id res chain seq x y z
N MET A 1 -24.62 -55.52 21.64
CA MET A 1 -23.66 -54.40 21.65
C MET A 1 -23.99 -53.49 20.48
N PRO A 2 -24.52 -52.28 20.66
CA PRO A 2 -24.87 -51.38 19.56
C PRO A 2 -23.64 -50.55 19.12
N ARG A 3 -23.47 -50.42 17.81
CA ARG A 3 -22.39 -49.68 17.14
C ARG A 3 -22.61 -48.16 17.34
N ARG A 4 -21.60 -47.50 17.86
CA ARG A 4 -21.53 -46.03 17.94
C ARG A 4 -21.44 -45.40 16.56
N ALA A 5 -22.40 -44.59 16.19
CA ALA A 5 -22.38 -43.74 15.01
C ALA A 5 -21.36 -42.60 15.20
N LYS A 6 -20.43 -42.45 14.24
CA LYS A 6 -19.50 -41.30 14.17
C LYS A 6 -20.28 -40.09 13.68
N ALA A 7 -20.37 -39.07 14.54
CA ALA A 7 -20.89 -37.76 14.18
C ALA A 7 -19.98 -37.11 13.11
N ARG A 8 -20.55 -36.65 12.02
CA ARG A 8 -19.88 -35.82 10.99
C ARG A 8 -19.80 -34.39 11.52
N PRO A 9 -18.68 -33.67 11.32
CA PRO A 9 -18.63 -32.24 11.67
C PRO A 9 -19.50 -31.43 10.74
N ASP A 10 -20.31 -30.57 11.32
CA ASP A 10 -21.20 -29.61 10.67
C ASP A 10 -20.40 -28.63 9.78
N ARG A 11 -20.71 -28.63 8.49
CA ARG A 11 -20.16 -27.76 7.46
C ARG A 11 -21.12 -26.64 7.15
N THR A 12 -21.35 -25.72 8.10
CA THR A 12 -22.08 -24.48 7.76
C THR A 12 -21.70 -23.32 8.68
N PHE A 13 -20.45 -22.90 8.63
CA PHE A 13 -20.13 -21.52 8.99
C PHE A 13 -19.64 -20.81 7.73
N ARG A 14 -20.57 -20.35 6.91
CA ARG A 14 -20.32 -19.29 5.93
C ARG A 14 -20.51 -17.96 6.68
N PRO A 15 -19.45 -17.13 6.83
CA PRO A 15 -19.69 -15.78 7.27
C PRO A 15 -20.57 -15.10 6.22
N ARG A 16 -21.74 -14.63 6.65
CA ARG A 16 -22.58 -13.73 5.86
C ARG A 16 -21.73 -12.52 5.52
N LEU A 17 -21.43 -12.33 4.24
CA LEU A 17 -21.01 -11.05 3.69
C LEU A 17 -21.96 -10.00 4.24
N ALA A 18 -21.44 -9.10 5.09
CA ALA A 18 -22.13 -7.90 5.46
C ALA A 18 -22.45 -7.17 4.14
N ARG A 19 -23.71 -7.20 3.75
CA ARG A 19 -24.21 -6.41 2.62
C ARG A 19 -23.99 -4.96 3.00
N SER A 20 -23.05 -4.31 2.30
CA SER A 20 -22.89 -2.88 2.28
C SER A 20 -24.25 -2.20 2.08
N PHE A 21 -24.76 -1.57 3.13
CA PHE A 21 -25.78 -0.55 3.04
C PHE A 21 -25.10 0.77 2.71
N PHE A 22 -24.69 0.95 1.46
CA PHE A 22 -24.40 2.28 0.95
C PHE A 22 -25.13 2.48 -0.37
N SER A 23 -26.18 3.25 -0.26
CA SER A 23 -26.98 3.84 -1.31
C SER A 23 -26.10 4.69 -2.24
N ARG A 24 -26.26 4.49 -3.54
CA ARG A 24 -25.82 5.45 -4.57
C ARG A 24 -26.49 6.81 -4.30
N GLY A 25 -25.68 7.81 -4.02
CA GLY A 25 -26.11 9.20 -4.06
C GLY A 25 -25.79 10.00 -2.81
N ALA A 26 -24.56 10.50 -2.72
CA ALA A 26 -24.22 11.82 -2.18
C ALA A 26 -22.70 12.03 -2.37
N LYS A 27 -22.32 12.99 -3.20
CA LYS A 27 -21.00 13.61 -3.17
C LYS A 27 -21.01 14.49 -1.94
N ASP A 28 -20.34 14.08 -0.85
CA ASP A 28 -19.83 14.97 0.22
C ASP A 28 -19.42 14.29 1.52
N ASP A 29 -19.16 13.01 1.52
CA ASP A 29 -18.59 12.38 2.72
C ASP A 29 -17.11 12.17 2.45
N GLY A 30 -16.22 12.83 3.13
CA GLY A 30 -14.72 12.75 3.03
C GLY A 30 -14.08 11.44 2.53
N GLY A 31 -14.72 10.79 1.58
CA GLY A 31 -14.35 9.70 0.69
C GLY A 31 -13.61 8.53 1.33
N LEU A 32 -14.20 7.86 2.33
CA LEU A 32 -13.65 6.57 2.80
C LEU A 32 -13.61 5.56 1.64
N LEU A 33 -12.48 4.86 1.51
CA LEU A 33 -12.27 3.86 0.48
C LEU A 33 -13.18 2.64 0.74
N GLU A 34 -13.93 2.19 -0.28
CA GLU A 34 -14.88 1.07 -0.11
C GLU A 34 -14.19 -0.28 0.09
N SER A 35 -13.10 -0.51 -0.61
CA SER A 35 -12.34 -1.76 -0.55
C SER A 35 -10.83 -1.47 -0.70
N PRO A 36 -10.22 -0.82 0.28
CA PRO A 36 -8.88 -0.28 0.16
C PRO A 36 -7.83 -1.38 -0.11
N VAL A 37 -6.98 -1.10 -1.09
CA VAL A 37 -5.83 -1.94 -1.45
C VAL A 37 -4.55 -1.11 -1.28
N ILE A 38 -3.77 -1.45 -0.29
CA ILE A 38 -2.52 -0.77 0.02
C ILE A 38 -1.39 -1.45 -0.76
N VAL A 39 -0.88 -0.77 -1.77
CA VAL A 39 0.17 -1.27 -2.66
C VAL A 39 1.51 -0.72 -2.19
N GLY A 40 2.30 -1.53 -1.51
CA GLY A 40 3.69 -1.20 -1.26
C GLY A 40 4.51 -1.44 -2.53
N LEU A 41 5.19 -0.42 -3.06
CA LEU A 41 6.06 -0.59 -4.22
C LEU A 41 7.46 -1.08 -3.83
N GLY A 42 8.03 -1.94 -4.66
CA GLY A 42 9.36 -2.50 -4.49
C GLY A 42 9.71 -3.48 -5.61
N ASN A 43 10.95 -3.93 -5.65
CA ASN A 43 11.45 -4.99 -6.52
C ASN A 43 11.57 -6.31 -5.74
N PRO A 44 11.22 -7.45 -6.34
CA PRO A 44 11.39 -8.76 -5.71
C PRO A 44 12.86 -9.18 -5.67
N GLY A 45 13.23 -9.94 -4.64
CA GLY A 45 14.55 -10.55 -4.49
C GLY A 45 15.43 -9.88 -3.44
N ARG A 46 16.30 -10.71 -2.82
CA ARG A 46 17.12 -10.34 -1.66
C ARG A 46 18.04 -9.14 -1.89
N SER A 47 18.51 -8.94 -3.12
CA SER A 47 19.37 -7.80 -3.48
C SER A 47 18.67 -6.45 -3.35
N TYR A 48 17.33 -6.41 -3.38
CA TYR A 48 16.55 -5.19 -3.32
C TYR A 48 15.92 -4.91 -1.94
N GLU A 49 15.88 -5.90 -1.03
CA GLU A 49 15.15 -5.81 0.25
C GLU A 49 15.49 -4.58 1.11
N ARG A 50 16.71 -4.07 0.99
CA ARG A 50 17.18 -2.93 1.80
C ARG A 50 17.43 -1.67 0.98
N THR A 51 16.96 -1.61 -0.25
CA THR A 51 17.13 -0.45 -1.12
C THR A 51 16.06 0.60 -0.83
N ARG A 52 16.35 1.88 -1.14
CA ARG A 52 15.40 2.98 -1.00
C ARG A 52 14.12 2.70 -1.78
N HIS A 53 14.25 2.11 -2.98
CA HIS A 53 13.12 1.78 -3.86
C HIS A 53 12.18 0.70 -3.31
N ASN A 54 12.59 0.00 -2.25
CA ASN A 54 11.78 -1.02 -1.56
C ASN A 54 11.11 -0.51 -0.27
N VAL A 55 11.18 0.80 0.02
CA VAL A 55 10.55 1.34 1.24
C VAL A 55 9.05 1.06 1.30
N GLY A 56 8.36 1.07 0.16
CA GLY A 56 6.94 0.71 0.09
C GLY A 56 6.64 -0.72 0.55
N TYR A 57 7.50 -1.70 0.19
CA TYR A 57 7.39 -3.06 0.71
C TYR A 57 7.51 -3.12 2.23
N LEU A 58 8.48 -2.37 2.79
CA LEU A 58 8.71 -2.37 4.22
C LEU A 58 7.55 -1.73 5.01
N VAL A 59 6.90 -0.72 4.45
CA VAL A 59 5.67 -0.17 5.04
C VAL A 59 4.54 -1.19 5.00
N ALA A 60 4.37 -1.91 3.89
CA ALA A 60 3.38 -2.98 3.79
C ALA A 60 3.67 -4.12 4.78
N ASP A 61 4.95 -4.48 4.99
CA ASP A 61 5.35 -5.48 5.99
C ASP A 61 5.10 -4.98 7.42
N GLU A 62 5.33 -3.70 7.71
CA GLU A 62 5.02 -3.08 9.00
C GLU A 62 3.51 -3.11 9.28
N LEU A 63 2.67 -2.75 8.30
CA LEU A 63 1.22 -2.85 8.42
C LEU A 63 0.76 -4.30 8.64
N ALA A 64 1.32 -5.26 7.91
CA ALA A 64 1.04 -6.68 8.11
C ALA A 64 1.40 -7.12 9.53
N ARG A 65 2.54 -6.69 10.06
CA ARG A 65 2.98 -6.98 11.43
C ARG A 65 2.02 -6.38 12.47
N ARG A 66 1.60 -5.13 12.30
CA ARG A 66 0.68 -4.43 13.23
C ARG A 66 -0.70 -5.08 13.30
N HIS A 67 -1.20 -5.54 12.16
CA HIS A 67 -2.57 -6.06 12.02
C HIS A 67 -2.62 -7.58 11.82
N ALA A 68 -1.58 -8.31 12.22
CA ALA A 68 -1.49 -9.77 12.12
C ALA A 68 -1.79 -10.32 10.70
N GLY A 69 -1.48 -9.54 9.67
CA GLY A 69 -1.67 -9.91 8.27
C GLY A 69 -0.72 -11.05 7.86
N SER A 70 -1.25 -12.02 7.15
CA SER A 70 -0.49 -13.18 6.68
C SER A 70 -0.32 -13.14 5.16
N TRP A 71 0.91 -13.05 4.68
CA TRP A 71 1.23 -12.99 3.27
C TRP A 71 0.91 -14.30 2.55
N ARG A 72 0.22 -14.20 1.42
CA ARG A 72 -0.12 -15.31 0.52
C ARG A 72 0.26 -14.96 -0.91
N LYS A 73 0.93 -15.90 -1.58
CA LYS A 73 1.30 -15.74 -2.99
C LYS A 73 0.06 -15.64 -3.88
N ARG A 74 0.10 -14.69 -4.81
CA ARG A 74 -0.83 -14.50 -5.92
C ARG A 74 -0.04 -14.55 -7.23
N LYS A 75 -0.74 -14.48 -8.39
CA LYS A 75 -0.09 -14.61 -9.71
C LYS A 75 1.04 -13.59 -9.96
N LYS A 76 0.88 -12.35 -9.49
CA LYS A 76 1.83 -11.24 -9.73
C LYS A 76 2.11 -10.41 -8.47
N ALA A 77 1.68 -10.89 -7.32
CA ALA A 77 1.83 -10.20 -6.05
C ALA A 77 1.86 -11.17 -4.88
N GLU A 78 2.32 -10.69 -3.73
CA GLU A 78 1.92 -11.23 -2.43
C GLU A 78 0.81 -10.34 -1.87
N ALA A 79 -0.19 -10.96 -1.25
CA ALA A 79 -1.31 -10.24 -0.66
C ALA A 79 -1.55 -10.71 0.78
N ALA A 80 -1.88 -9.76 1.67
CA ALA A 80 -2.25 -10.05 3.04
C ALA A 80 -3.53 -9.26 3.39
N PRO A 81 -4.65 -9.90 3.70
CA PRO A 81 -5.80 -9.22 4.26
C PRO A 81 -5.48 -8.76 5.69
N ILE A 82 -5.93 -7.57 6.04
CA ILE A 82 -5.83 -6.99 7.38
C ILE A 82 -7.18 -6.38 7.79
N ALA A 83 -7.40 -6.30 9.10
CA ALA A 83 -8.53 -5.59 9.69
C ALA A 83 -8.03 -4.35 10.44
N LEU A 84 -8.66 -3.20 10.19
CA LEU A 84 -8.43 -1.94 10.87
C LEU A 84 -9.76 -1.50 11.51
N GLY A 85 -9.93 -1.81 12.78
CA GLY A 85 -11.21 -1.60 13.46
C GLY A 85 -12.34 -2.38 12.78
N LEU A 86 -13.31 -1.66 12.20
CA LEU A 86 -14.42 -2.24 11.44
C LEU A 86 -14.15 -2.34 9.92
N ALA A 87 -13.07 -1.74 9.43
CA ALA A 87 -12.70 -1.76 8.02
C ALA A 87 -11.80 -2.96 7.70
N GLU A 88 -11.96 -3.52 6.52
CA GLU A 88 -11.07 -4.53 5.96
C GLU A 88 -10.26 -3.92 4.81
N ALA A 89 -8.98 -4.24 4.74
CA ALA A 89 -8.10 -3.81 3.67
C ALA A 89 -7.22 -4.95 3.17
N THR A 90 -6.69 -4.82 1.95
CA THR A 90 -5.74 -5.76 1.39
C THR A 90 -4.38 -5.09 1.22
N LEU A 91 -3.37 -5.60 1.88
CA LEU A 91 -1.98 -5.25 1.58
C LEU A 91 -1.52 -6.01 0.34
N LEU A 92 -0.80 -5.35 -0.55
CA LEU A 92 -0.31 -5.92 -1.79
C LEU A 92 1.16 -5.53 -2.02
N LYS A 93 2.01 -6.52 -2.23
CA LYS A 93 3.39 -6.33 -2.73
C LYS A 93 3.49 -6.93 -4.13
N PRO A 94 3.63 -6.12 -5.21
CA PRO A 94 3.87 -6.65 -6.55
C PRO A 94 5.11 -7.55 -6.58
N THR A 95 5.03 -8.74 -7.14
CA THR A 95 6.19 -9.63 -7.35
C THR A 95 6.79 -9.49 -8.76
N THR A 96 6.36 -8.48 -9.48
CA THR A 96 6.97 -8.01 -10.73
C THR A 96 8.07 -7.00 -10.43
N PHE A 97 8.98 -6.76 -11.38
CA PHE A 97 9.88 -5.63 -11.27
C PHE A 97 9.11 -4.30 -11.30
N MET A 98 9.71 -3.25 -10.73
CA MET A 98 9.12 -1.93 -10.52
C MET A 98 8.40 -1.39 -11.76
N ASN A 99 9.03 -1.45 -12.92
CA ASN A 99 8.49 -0.96 -14.20
C ASN A 99 7.27 -1.76 -14.72
N ASN A 100 6.88 -2.85 -14.07
CA ASN A 100 5.71 -3.66 -14.40
C ASN A 100 4.71 -3.79 -13.24
N SER A 101 4.79 -2.92 -12.23
CA SER A 101 3.91 -2.94 -11.05
C SER A 101 2.43 -2.81 -11.40
N GLY A 102 2.08 -2.06 -12.44
CA GLY A 102 0.70 -1.93 -12.92
C GLY A 102 0.04 -3.26 -13.30
N SER A 103 0.82 -4.25 -13.72
CA SER A 103 0.27 -5.58 -14.04
C SER A 103 -0.21 -6.36 -12.79
N ALA A 104 0.29 -6.04 -11.61
CA ALA A 104 -0.13 -6.65 -10.35
C ALA A 104 -1.44 -6.06 -9.81
N VAL A 105 -1.77 -4.84 -10.22
CA VAL A 105 -2.97 -4.11 -9.76
C VAL A 105 -4.09 -4.03 -10.81
N SER A 106 -3.92 -4.66 -11.97
CA SER A 106 -4.84 -4.54 -13.11
C SER A 106 -6.28 -5.01 -12.88
N GLY A 107 -6.57 -5.65 -11.75
CA GLY A 107 -7.91 -6.12 -11.37
C GLY A 107 -8.61 -5.22 -10.34
N TYR A 108 -7.98 -4.12 -9.93
CA TYR A 108 -8.51 -3.19 -8.93
C TYR A 108 -8.95 -1.89 -9.58
N ARG A 109 -9.83 -1.15 -8.91
CA ARG A 109 -10.21 0.21 -9.32
C ARG A 109 -9.15 1.18 -8.81
N PRO A 110 -8.75 2.20 -9.57
CA PRO A 110 -7.72 3.15 -9.13
C PRO A 110 -8.13 3.88 -7.84
N GLU A 111 -9.41 4.23 -7.69
CA GLU A 111 -9.94 4.90 -6.51
C GLU A 111 -9.85 4.09 -5.22
N ASP A 112 -9.70 2.76 -5.29
CA ASP A 112 -9.49 1.90 -4.13
C ASP A 112 -7.99 1.76 -3.74
N LEU A 113 -7.07 2.29 -4.55
CA LEU A 113 -5.64 2.11 -4.33
C LEU A 113 -5.05 3.18 -3.41
N VAL A 114 -4.26 2.72 -2.45
CA VAL A 114 -3.30 3.52 -1.69
C VAL A 114 -1.90 3.02 -2.05
N VAL A 115 -1.15 3.81 -2.83
CA VAL A 115 0.18 3.42 -3.30
C VAL A 115 1.25 4.05 -2.41
N VAL A 116 2.06 3.20 -1.77
CA VAL A 116 3.18 3.59 -0.90
C VAL A 116 4.48 3.47 -1.68
N HIS A 117 5.24 4.56 -1.78
CA HIS A 117 6.44 4.61 -2.61
C HIS A 117 7.47 5.62 -2.10
N ASP A 118 8.71 5.48 -2.55
CA ASP A 118 9.79 6.45 -2.36
C ASP A 118 9.61 7.68 -3.25
N ASP A 119 10.08 8.82 -2.78
CA ASP A 119 9.98 10.08 -3.51
C ASP A 119 11.28 10.90 -3.38
N LEU A 120 11.87 11.23 -4.55
CA LEU A 120 13.11 12.01 -4.65
C LEU A 120 12.92 13.50 -4.33
N ASP A 121 11.70 14.01 -4.48
CA ASP A 121 11.41 15.44 -4.33
C ASP A 121 11.04 15.82 -2.90
N LEU A 122 11.01 14.87 -1.99
CA LEU A 122 10.82 15.08 -0.56
C LEU A 122 12.15 14.88 0.18
N GLU A 123 12.39 15.69 1.21
CA GLU A 123 13.51 15.50 2.11
C GLU A 123 13.47 14.12 2.76
N THR A 124 14.64 13.52 2.97
CA THR A 124 14.78 12.19 3.55
C THR A 124 14.01 12.08 4.88
N GLY A 125 13.19 11.03 5.00
CA GLY A 125 12.38 10.78 6.19
C GLY A 125 11.04 11.51 6.24
N THR A 126 10.76 12.42 5.29
CA THR A 126 9.48 13.10 5.21
C THR A 126 8.39 12.16 4.69
N VAL A 127 7.22 12.17 5.32
CA VAL A 127 6.02 11.47 4.84
C VAL A 127 4.98 12.47 4.37
N ARG A 128 4.39 12.27 3.20
CA ARG A 128 3.33 13.11 2.63
C ARG A 128 2.25 12.24 1.99
N VAL A 129 1.01 12.71 2.05
CA VAL A 129 -0.15 12.09 1.40
C VAL A 129 -0.58 12.95 0.22
N LYS A 130 -0.94 12.34 -0.91
CA LYS A 130 -1.41 13.05 -2.10
C LYS A 130 -2.45 12.21 -2.85
N VAL A 131 -3.47 12.85 -3.37
CA VAL A 131 -4.41 12.25 -4.32
C VAL A 131 -3.97 12.56 -5.74
N GLY A 132 -3.97 11.56 -6.60
CA GLY A 132 -3.67 11.73 -8.02
C GLY A 132 -2.22 12.18 -8.33
N GLY A 133 -2.04 12.78 -9.49
CA GLY A 133 -0.77 13.36 -9.94
C GLY A 133 0.03 12.48 -10.91
N GLY A 134 1.10 13.04 -11.48
CA GLY A 134 2.00 12.36 -12.43
C GLY A 134 2.95 11.37 -11.76
N ALA A 135 3.73 10.66 -12.56
CA ALA A 135 4.66 9.63 -12.08
C ALA A 135 5.93 10.20 -11.42
N GLY A 136 6.29 11.46 -11.63
CA GLY A 136 7.49 12.07 -11.04
C GLY A 136 8.80 11.33 -11.33
N GLY A 137 8.89 10.63 -12.47
CA GLY A 137 10.04 9.78 -12.80
C GLY A 137 10.03 8.39 -12.18
N HIS A 138 9.10 8.10 -11.26
CA HIS A 138 9.02 6.81 -10.57
C HIS A 138 8.40 5.74 -11.47
N ASN A 139 9.20 4.72 -11.86
CA ASN A 139 8.78 3.70 -12.83
C ASN A 139 7.57 2.87 -12.38
N GLY A 140 7.42 2.60 -11.09
CA GLY A 140 6.27 1.87 -10.55
C GLY A 140 4.98 2.68 -10.66
N LEU A 141 5.02 3.98 -10.35
CA LEU A 141 3.89 4.87 -10.55
C LEU A 141 3.53 5.00 -12.03
N ARG A 142 4.53 5.16 -12.92
CA ARG A 142 4.30 5.18 -14.36
C ARG A 142 3.55 3.95 -14.83
N SER A 143 4.00 2.77 -14.43
CA SER A 143 3.38 1.50 -14.78
C SER A 143 1.93 1.36 -14.28
N ILE A 144 1.63 1.87 -13.08
CA ILE A 144 0.25 1.88 -12.55
C ILE A 144 -0.60 2.86 -13.32
N ILE A 145 -0.12 4.09 -13.55
CA ILE A 145 -0.84 5.17 -14.25
C ILE A 145 -1.19 4.76 -15.67
N GLU A 146 -0.25 4.16 -16.41
CA GLU A 146 -0.48 3.66 -17.77
C GLU A 146 -1.58 2.60 -17.84
N ARG A 147 -1.80 1.86 -16.77
CA ARG A 147 -2.77 0.77 -16.73
C ARG A 147 -4.14 1.17 -16.21
N LEU A 148 -4.20 2.02 -15.20
CA LEU A 148 -5.41 2.33 -14.43
C LEU A 148 -5.77 3.82 -14.40
N GLY A 149 -4.91 4.70 -14.90
CA GLY A 149 -5.04 6.13 -14.64
C GLY A 149 -4.39 6.53 -13.32
N ASN A 150 -4.58 7.78 -12.92
CA ASN A 150 -3.88 8.39 -11.78
C ASN A 150 -4.78 8.71 -10.58
N ASP A 151 -6.05 8.29 -10.59
CA ASP A 151 -7.04 8.59 -9.55
C ASP A 151 -6.89 7.66 -8.34
N PHE A 152 -5.70 7.63 -7.75
CA PHE A 152 -5.40 6.89 -6.55
C PHE A 152 -4.68 7.74 -5.51
N VAL A 153 -4.77 7.31 -4.25
CA VAL A 153 -4.07 7.96 -3.14
C VAL A 153 -2.62 7.48 -3.07
N ARG A 154 -1.70 8.35 -2.68
CA ARG A 154 -0.27 8.06 -2.52
C ARG A 154 0.19 8.41 -1.13
N VAL A 155 0.92 7.51 -0.50
CA VAL A 155 1.75 7.80 0.67
C VAL A 155 3.20 7.84 0.18
N ARG A 156 3.78 9.04 0.21
CA ARG A 156 5.08 9.37 -0.35
C ARG A 156 6.11 9.43 0.77
N ILE A 157 7.21 8.72 0.63
CA ILE A 157 8.29 8.69 1.61
C ILE A 157 9.52 9.34 0.98
N GLY A 158 9.95 10.45 1.54
CA GLY A 158 11.11 11.20 1.08
C GLY A 158 12.39 10.38 1.22
N ILE A 159 13.13 10.31 0.12
CA ILE A 159 14.46 9.71 0.08
C ILE A 159 15.54 10.73 -0.28
N GLY A 160 15.14 11.99 -0.57
CA GLY A 160 16.03 13.03 -1.04
C GLY A 160 16.53 12.78 -2.46
N ARG A 161 17.22 13.76 -3.03
CA ARG A 161 17.84 13.65 -4.35
C ARG A 161 19.27 13.09 -4.25
N PRO A 162 19.75 12.36 -5.26
CA PRO A 162 21.11 11.88 -5.29
C PRO A 162 22.11 13.06 -5.29
N PRO A 163 23.31 12.85 -4.75
CA PRO A 163 24.40 13.82 -4.89
C PRO A 163 24.74 14.09 -6.36
N VAL A 164 25.31 15.27 -6.62
CA VAL A 164 25.74 15.65 -7.97
C VAL A 164 26.68 14.57 -8.56
N GLY A 165 26.37 14.12 -9.77
CA GLY A 165 27.14 13.08 -10.47
C GLY A 165 26.71 11.63 -10.12
N PHE A 166 25.80 11.43 -9.19
CA PHE A 166 25.29 10.10 -8.88
C PHE A 166 24.00 9.82 -9.65
N GLY A 167 23.94 8.69 -10.36
CA GLY A 167 22.76 8.32 -11.17
C GLY A 167 21.51 8.06 -10.31
N VAL A 168 20.34 8.55 -10.76
CA VAL A 168 19.07 8.33 -10.05
C VAL A 168 18.78 6.84 -9.86
N THR A 169 19.00 6.02 -10.88
CA THR A 169 18.77 4.57 -10.81
C THR A 169 19.62 3.91 -9.72
N ASP A 170 20.92 4.24 -9.69
CA ASP A 170 21.85 3.67 -8.69
C ASP A 170 21.48 4.16 -7.29
N TYR A 171 21.03 5.41 -7.17
CA TYR A 171 20.61 5.99 -5.90
C TYR A 171 19.39 5.28 -5.31
N VAL A 172 18.30 5.11 -6.07
CA VAL A 172 17.10 4.44 -5.56
C VAL A 172 17.34 2.95 -5.28
N LEU A 173 18.26 2.32 -6.01
CA LEU A 173 18.67 0.93 -5.79
C LEU A 173 19.79 0.78 -4.74
N SER A 174 20.34 1.87 -4.21
CA SER A 174 21.30 1.81 -3.12
C SER A 174 20.61 1.60 -1.77
N ARG A 175 21.40 1.19 -0.76
CA ARG A 175 20.90 0.90 0.58
C ARG A 175 20.28 2.15 1.22
N MET A 176 19.07 1.99 1.79
CA MET A 176 18.39 3.07 2.49
C MET A 176 19.14 3.46 3.77
N ASP A 177 19.17 4.76 4.05
CA ASP A 177 19.74 5.34 5.27
C ASP A 177 18.80 5.23 6.49
N SER A 178 19.24 5.75 7.64
CA SER A 178 18.46 5.73 8.88
C SER A 178 17.18 6.55 8.77
N GLY A 179 17.24 7.75 8.17
CA GLY A 179 16.08 8.63 8.06
C GLY A 179 14.92 8.00 7.27
N VAL A 180 15.22 7.29 6.17
CA VAL A 180 14.19 6.54 5.43
C VAL A 180 13.61 5.41 6.27
N LYS A 181 14.44 4.68 7.04
CA LYS A 181 13.96 3.59 7.89
C LYS A 181 13.07 4.09 9.03
N GLU A 182 13.43 5.20 9.65
CA GLU A 182 12.70 5.85 10.73
C GLU A 182 11.34 6.40 10.26
N ALA A 183 11.18 6.68 8.97
CA ALA A 183 9.92 7.10 8.38
C ALA A 183 8.92 5.94 8.15
N ILE A 184 9.36 4.68 8.19
CA ILE A 184 8.48 3.52 7.93
C ILE A 184 7.29 3.46 8.91
N PRO A 185 7.48 3.56 10.24
CA PRO A 185 6.36 3.61 11.18
C PRO A 185 5.41 4.78 10.91
N THR A 186 5.93 5.98 10.65
CA THR A 186 5.13 7.18 10.33
C THR A 186 4.34 7.00 9.03
N ALA A 187 4.91 6.36 8.03
CA ALA A 187 4.20 6.04 6.79
C ALA A 187 3.08 5.01 7.00
N ALA A 188 3.28 4.04 7.89
CA ALA A 188 2.23 3.12 8.31
C ALA A 188 1.11 3.86 9.06
N ASP A 189 1.45 4.76 10.00
CA ASP A 189 0.47 5.63 10.69
C ASP A 189 -0.34 6.47 9.68
N ALA A 190 0.32 6.96 8.62
CA ALA A 190 -0.35 7.73 7.58
C ALA A 190 -1.36 6.89 6.78
N VAL A 191 -1.03 5.63 6.49
CA VAL A 191 -1.96 4.70 5.84
C VAL A 191 -3.14 4.38 6.77
N GLU A 192 -2.89 4.04 8.04
CA GLU A 192 -3.94 3.74 9.02
C GLU A 192 -4.89 4.94 9.18
N PHE A 193 -4.34 6.12 9.40
CA PHE A 193 -5.13 7.35 9.52
C PHE A 193 -5.93 7.69 8.25
N LEU A 194 -5.32 7.48 7.08
CA LEU A 194 -5.98 7.66 5.78
C LEU A 194 -7.22 6.74 5.64
N LEU A 195 -7.10 5.49 6.07
CA LEU A 195 -8.20 4.53 5.98
C LEU A 195 -9.32 4.82 6.98
N GLU A 196 -8.99 5.41 8.12
CA GLU A 196 -9.95 5.78 9.16
C GLU A 196 -10.64 7.12 8.92
N GLN A 197 -9.90 8.12 8.43
CA GLN A 197 -10.34 9.52 8.38
C GLN A 197 -10.46 10.09 6.96
N GLY A 198 -10.07 9.30 5.95
CA GLY A 198 -10.09 9.69 4.55
C GLY A 198 -8.87 10.51 4.11
N PRO A 199 -8.72 10.68 2.77
CA PRO A 199 -7.53 11.27 2.18
C PRO A 199 -7.35 12.75 2.50
N GLU A 200 -8.41 13.53 2.62
CA GLU A 200 -8.33 14.96 2.93
C GLU A 200 -7.78 15.20 4.34
N ALA A 201 -8.32 14.49 5.33
CA ALA A 201 -7.84 14.56 6.71
C ALA A 201 -6.37 14.10 6.82
N ALA A 202 -6.00 13.05 6.09
CA ALA A 202 -4.63 12.56 6.05
C ALA A 202 -3.67 13.58 5.42
N MET A 203 -4.05 14.23 4.32
CA MET A 203 -3.28 15.31 3.73
C MET A 203 -3.09 16.48 4.70
N ASN A 204 -4.13 16.89 5.41
CA ASN A 204 -4.07 17.98 6.40
C ASN A 204 -3.13 17.62 7.55
N ARG A 205 -3.11 16.38 8.00
CA ARG A 205 -2.28 15.93 9.12
C ARG A 205 -0.81 15.71 8.73
N PHE A 206 -0.54 15.06 7.61
CA PHE A 206 0.81 14.63 7.24
C PHE A 206 1.54 15.57 6.28
N ASN A 207 0.87 16.55 5.66
CA ASN A 207 1.50 17.52 4.75
C ASN A 207 1.94 18.83 5.43
N VAL A 208 1.83 18.93 6.75
CA VAL A 208 2.29 20.11 7.49
C VAL A 208 3.82 20.23 7.34
N ARG A 209 4.30 21.42 7.02
CA ARG A 209 5.74 21.71 7.07
C ARG A 209 6.18 21.67 8.53
N ALA A 210 7.20 20.88 8.82
CA ALA A 210 7.92 20.96 10.08
C ALA A 210 8.66 22.29 10.19
#